data_81eae0547a307792bc58fcf82487dca5
#
_entry.id   81eae0547a307792bc58fcf82487dca5
#
_cell.length_a   1.000
_cell.length_b   1.000
_cell.length_c   1.000
_cell.angle_alpha   90.00
_cell.angle_beta   90.00
_cell.angle_gamma   90.00
#
_symmetry.space_group_name_H-M   'P 1'
#
loop_
_entity.id
_entity.type
_entity.pdbx_description
1 polymer ?
#
loop_
_entity_poly.entity_id
_entity_poly.type
_entity_poly.pdbx_seq_one_letter_code
_entity_poly.pdbx_strand_id
1 'polypeptide(L)'
;QPAPRLTAALPVVATAALMFASIDSYHARLLFAGVIWAAQLALTVRALWRPRAPNQRRGALLISAALGFQCVLLLARALWFMVNPLPFTDFMHGDDTGKLALVSWLAALVMASLGFVLLAKDRADAVNEHLASSDSLTGIANRRQLLQTLTRDVACAARLNQPYAVLMVDVDHFKAVNDR
;
A
#
# COMPACT_ATOMS: atom_id res chain seq x y z
N GLN A 1 -4.19 6.25 -17.11
CA GLN A 1 -5.64 6.38 -17.37
C GLN A 1 -6.37 5.85 -16.13
N PRO A 2 -7.33 6.57 -15.55
CA PRO A 2 -8.17 6.03 -14.50
C PRO A 2 -8.96 4.86 -15.09
N ALA A 3 -8.88 3.70 -14.43
CA ALA A 3 -9.74 2.57 -14.79
C ALA A 3 -11.19 3.04 -14.81
N PRO A 4 -12.00 2.66 -15.81
CA PRO A 4 -13.37 3.12 -15.90
C PRO A 4 -14.10 2.76 -14.61
N ARG A 5 -14.86 3.68 -14.06
CA ARG A 5 -15.61 3.55 -12.78
C ARG A 5 -16.46 2.27 -12.74
N LEU A 6 -16.85 1.74 -13.88
CA LEU A 6 -17.54 0.46 -14.03
C LEU A 6 -16.73 -0.76 -13.55
N THR A 7 -15.42 -0.80 -13.77
CA THR A 7 -14.59 -1.94 -13.29
C THR A 7 -14.39 -1.94 -11.78
N ALA A 8 -14.50 -0.78 -11.13
CA ALA A 8 -14.45 -0.67 -9.67
C ALA A 8 -15.76 -1.15 -9.00
N ALA A 9 -16.91 -1.04 -9.69
CA ALA A 9 -18.20 -1.50 -9.19
C ALA A 9 -18.43 -3.02 -9.37
N LEU A 10 -17.73 -3.65 -10.30
CA LEU A 10 -17.88 -5.08 -10.61
C LEU A 10 -17.76 -6.01 -9.38
N PRO A 11 -16.76 -5.87 -8.50
CA PRO A 11 -16.66 -6.72 -7.30
C PRO A 11 -17.84 -6.55 -6.35
N VAL A 12 -18.36 -5.34 -6.20
CA VAL A 12 -19.50 -5.03 -5.33
C VAL A 12 -20.77 -5.66 -5.89
N VAL A 13 -21.00 -5.48 -7.18
CA VAL A 13 -22.18 -6.06 -7.87
C VAL A 13 -22.11 -7.59 -7.86
N ALA A 14 -20.94 -8.19 -8.10
CA ALA A 14 -20.77 -9.64 -8.05
C ALA A 14 -21.03 -10.19 -6.64
N THR A 15 -20.55 -9.52 -5.60
CA THR A 15 -20.80 -9.91 -4.20
C THR A 15 -22.31 -9.85 -3.88
N ALA A 16 -22.98 -8.76 -4.25
CA ALA A 16 -24.41 -8.60 -4.02
C ALA A 16 -25.24 -9.66 -4.78
N ALA A 17 -24.93 -9.90 -6.05
CA ALA A 17 -25.62 -10.88 -6.88
C ALA A 17 -25.47 -12.32 -6.33
N LEU A 18 -24.26 -12.70 -5.89
CA LEU A 18 -24.02 -14.02 -5.32
C LEU A 18 -24.64 -14.19 -3.93
N MET A 19 -24.68 -13.13 -3.11
CA MET A 19 -25.40 -13.12 -1.86
C MET A 19 -26.89 -13.32 -2.06
N PHE A 20 -27.48 -12.67 -3.07
CA PHE A 20 -28.90 -12.84 -3.43
C PHE A 20 -29.18 -14.24 -3.99
N ALA A 21 -28.32 -14.76 -4.88
CA ALA A 21 -28.50 -16.09 -5.48
C ALA A 21 -28.38 -17.24 -4.46
N SER A 22 -27.74 -17.00 -3.33
CA SER A 22 -27.51 -18.02 -2.28
C SER A 22 -28.36 -17.78 -1.02
N ILE A 23 -29.50 -17.06 -1.15
CA ILE A 23 -30.32 -16.65 0.00
C ILE A 23 -30.88 -17.84 0.79
N ASP A 24 -31.20 -18.92 0.08
CA ASP A 24 -31.83 -20.11 0.65
C ASP A 24 -30.84 -21.11 1.28
N SER A 25 -29.52 -20.92 1.07
CA SER A 25 -28.52 -21.80 1.63
C SER A 25 -27.40 -21.07 2.36
N TYR A 26 -27.38 -21.20 3.69
CA TYR A 26 -26.37 -20.59 4.55
C TYR A 26 -24.93 -20.99 4.17
N HIS A 27 -24.73 -22.29 3.91
CA HIS A 27 -23.41 -22.84 3.53
C HIS A 27 -22.89 -22.27 2.22
N ALA A 28 -23.77 -22.15 1.20
CA ALA A 28 -23.39 -21.57 -0.06
C ALA A 28 -22.99 -20.09 0.09
N ARG A 29 -23.74 -19.32 0.88
CA ARG A 29 -23.41 -17.91 1.17
C ARG A 29 -22.04 -17.77 1.83
N LEU A 30 -21.75 -18.60 2.81
CA LEU A 30 -20.49 -18.55 3.54
C LEU A 30 -19.29 -18.88 2.63
N LEU A 31 -19.42 -19.89 1.78
CA LEU A 31 -18.40 -20.30 0.82
C LEU A 31 -18.18 -19.21 -0.23
N PHE A 32 -19.23 -18.73 -0.88
CA PHE A 32 -19.12 -17.70 -1.92
C PHE A 32 -18.57 -16.39 -1.35
N ALA A 33 -19.05 -15.95 -0.18
CA ALA A 33 -18.51 -14.78 0.49
C ALA A 33 -17.02 -14.94 0.80
N GLY A 34 -16.61 -16.07 1.35
CA GLY A 34 -15.21 -16.35 1.67
C GLY A 34 -14.30 -16.29 0.45
N VAL A 35 -14.70 -16.93 -0.64
CA VAL A 35 -13.92 -16.96 -1.89
C VAL A 35 -13.85 -15.58 -2.54
N ILE A 36 -14.98 -14.87 -2.62
CA ILE A 36 -15.01 -13.53 -3.23
C ILE A 36 -14.16 -12.54 -2.43
N TRP A 37 -14.28 -12.53 -1.12
CA TRP A 37 -13.50 -11.64 -0.26
C TRP A 37 -12.02 -11.99 -0.30
N ALA A 38 -11.66 -13.27 -0.31
CA ALA A 38 -10.28 -13.71 -0.50
C ALA A 38 -9.71 -13.22 -1.85
N ALA A 39 -10.48 -13.34 -2.93
CA ALA A 39 -10.07 -12.85 -4.25
C ALA A 39 -9.89 -11.31 -4.25
N GLN A 40 -10.79 -10.56 -3.63
CA GLN A 40 -10.69 -9.10 -3.52
C GLN A 40 -9.45 -8.67 -2.72
N LEU A 41 -9.18 -9.36 -1.59
CA LEU A 41 -7.98 -9.11 -0.78
C LEU A 41 -6.70 -9.43 -1.58
N ALA A 42 -6.67 -10.55 -2.28
CA ALA A 42 -5.53 -10.92 -3.13
C ALA A 42 -5.27 -9.90 -4.25
N LEU A 43 -6.33 -9.39 -4.90
CA LEU A 43 -6.22 -8.33 -5.90
C LEU A 43 -5.71 -7.02 -5.29
N THR A 44 -6.13 -6.68 -4.08
CA THR A 44 -5.65 -5.50 -3.35
C THR A 44 -4.17 -5.63 -3.03
N VAL A 45 -3.74 -6.78 -2.52
CA VAL A 45 -2.33 -7.08 -2.27
C VAL A 45 -1.53 -6.97 -3.56
N ARG A 46 -1.99 -7.58 -4.67
CA ARG A 46 -1.33 -7.47 -5.98
C ARG A 46 -1.21 -6.02 -6.45
N ALA A 47 -2.23 -5.19 -6.23
CA ALA A 47 -2.19 -3.77 -6.59
C ALA A 47 -1.17 -2.99 -5.74
N LEU A 48 -0.96 -3.40 -4.49
CA LEU A 48 0.05 -2.82 -3.60
C LEU A 48 1.48 -3.16 -4.02
N TRP A 49 1.71 -4.26 -4.74
CA TRP A 49 3.05 -4.69 -5.18
C TRP A 49 3.51 -4.07 -6.52
N ARG A 50 2.83 -3.05 -7.01
CA ARG A 50 3.34 -2.25 -8.14
C ARG A 50 4.67 -1.59 -7.77
N PRO A 51 5.59 -1.36 -8.75
CA PRO A 51 6.90 -0.75 -8.48
C PRO A 51 6.76 0.55 -7.70
N ARG A 52 7.43 0.63 -6.55
CA ARG A 52 7.45 1.78 -5.64
C ARG A 52 8.86 2.10 -5.23
N ALA A 53 9.08 3.35 -4.81
CA ALA A 53 10.34 3.75 -4.21
C ALA A 53 10.66 2.88 -2.97
N PRO A 54 11.94 2.61 -2.69
CA PRO A 54 12.35 1.73 -1.57
C PRO A 54 11.80 2.14 -0.21
N ASN A 55 11.66 3.44 0.03
CA ASN A 55 11.13 4.01 1.27
C ASN A 55 9.61 3.74 1.47
N GLN A 56 8.84 3.49 0.40
CA GLN A 56 7.40 3.21 0.47
C GLN A 56 7.05 1.74 0.68
N ARG A 57 8.05 0.88 0.86
CA ARG A 57 7.84 -0.57 0.98
C ARG A 57 7.29 -0.99 2.34
N ARG A 58 7.62 -0.27 3.42
CA ARG A 58 7.24 -0.66 4.80
C ARG A 58 5.74 -0.68 5.00
N GLY A 59 5.05 0.40 4.66
CA GLY A 59 3.59 0.47 4.75
C GLY A 59 2.89 -0.54 3.84
N ALA A 60 3.37 -0.72 2.61
CA ALA A 60 2.83 -1.70 1.68
C ALA A 60 3.01 -3.15 2.18
N LEU A 61 4.16 -3.49 2.77
CA LEU A 61 4.40 -4.80 3.38
C LEU A 61 3.45 -5.07 4.55
N LEU A 62 3.25 -4.08 5.44
CA LEU A 62 2.38 -4.22 6.59
C LEU A 62 0.93 -4.48 6.15
N ILE A 63 0.42 -3.69 5.20
CA ILE A 63 -0.91 -3.89 4.63
C ILE A 63 -1.01 -5.27 3.96
N SER A 64 0.00 -5.64 3.15
CA SER A 64 -0.01 -6.91 2.43
C SER A 64 0.03 -8.11 3.38
N ALA A 65 0.79 -8.02 4.46
CA ALA A 65 0.85 -9.07 5.49
C ALA A 65 -0.50 -9.23 6.21
N ALA A 66 -1.13 -8.11 6.62
CA ALA A 66 -2.43 -8.13 7.28
C ALA A 66 -3.53 -8.70 6.38
N LEU A 67 -3.63 -8.22 5.13
CA LEU A 67 -4.63 -8.69 4.17
C LEU A 67 -4.36 -10.12 3.70
N GLY A 68 -3.09 -10.50 3.52
CA GLY A 68 -2.69 -11.86 3.16
C GLY A 68 -3.04 -12.86 4.26
N PHE A 69 -2.76 -12.53 5.52
CA PHE A 69 -3.16 -13.33 6.67
C PHE A 69 -4.68 -13.51 6.73
N GLN A 70 -5.43 -12.42 6.54
CA GLN A 70 -6.89 -12.48 6.51
C GLN A 70 -7.42 -13.32 5.34
N CYS A 71 -6.79 -13.26 4.18
CA CYS A 71 -7.13 -14.11 3.04
C CYS A 71 -6.97 -15.60 3.37
N VAL A 72 -5.85 -15.97 4.00
CA VAL A 72 -5.59 -17.37 4.44
C VAL A 72 -6.64 -17.83 5.44
N LEU A 73 -6.99 -16.99 6.43
CA LEU A 73 -8.02 -17.32 7.41
C LEU A 73 -9.40 -17.52 6.79
N LEU A 74 -9.78 -16.67 5.83
CA LEU A 74 -11.05 -16.82 5.11
C LEU A 74 -11.13 -18.12 4.32
N LEU A 75 -10.05 -18.48 3.62
CA LEU A 75 -9.98 -19.73 2.87
C LEU A 75 -9.97 -20.94 3.79
N ALA A 76 -9.21 -20.92 4.87
CA ALA A 76 -9.18 -21.98 5.87
C ALA A 76 -10.57 -22.19 6.48
N ARG A 77 -11.27 -21.12 6.82
CA ARG A 77 -12.64 -21.17 7.33
C ARG A 77 -13.62 -21.74 6.30
N ALA A 78 -13.52 -21.31 5.03
CA ALA A 78 -14.36 -21.84 3.96
C ALA A 78 -14.15 -23.37 3.80
N LEU A 79 -12.91 -23.83 3.81
CA LEU A 79 -12.57 -25.25 3.75
C LEU A 79 -13.08 -26.02 4.97
N TRP A 80 -12.95 -25.44 6.17
CA TRP A 80 -13.47 -26.06 7.40
C TRP A 80 -14.97 -26.33 7.32
N PHE A 81 -15.75 -25.36 6.82
CA PHE A 81 -17.20 -25.52 6.67
C PHE A 81 -17.60 -26.49 5.56
N MET A 82 -16.74 -26.74 4.57
CA MET A 82 -16.99 -27.78 3.55
C MET A 82 -16.90 -29.18 4.15
N VAL A 83 -15.97 -29.39 5.10
CA VAL A 83 -15.72 -30.70 5.73
C VAL A 83 -16.64 -30.92 6.94
N ASN A 84 -17.00 -29.85 7.65
CA ASN A 84 -17.79 -29.89 8.87
C ASN A 84 -19.08 -29.05 8.69
N PRO A 85 -20.10 -29.55 8.03
CA PRO A 85 -21.38 -28.86 7.92
C PRO A 85 -22.04 -28.83 9.29
N LEU A 86 -21.91 -27.70 10.00
CA LEU A 86 -22.54 -27.50 11.31
C LEU A 86 -24.02 -27.21 11.14
N PRO A 87 -24.90 -27.71 12.06
CA PRO A 87 -26.27 -27.23 12.13
C PRO A 87 -26.26 -25.74 12.43
N PHE A 88 -27.24 -25.03 11.86
CA PHE A 88 -27.41 -23.60 12.04
C PHE A 88 -27.60 -23.28 13.53
N THR A 89 -26.53 -22.90 14.20
CA THR A 89 -26.58 -22.27 15.51
C THR A 89 -26.31 -20.81 15.33
N ASP A 90 -27.13 -19.99 15.95
CA ASP A 90 -27.16 -18.56 15.87
C ASP A 90 -25.77 -17.93 15.85
N PHE A 91 -25.49 -17.04 14.90
CA PHE A 91 -24.22 -16.32 14.77
C PHE A 91 -23.79 -15.63 16.08
N MET A 92 -24.74 -15.36 16.96
CA MET A 92 -24.56 -14.72 18.27
C MET A 92 -24.29 -15.71 19.42
N HIS A 93 -24.60 -16.98 19.28
CA HIS A 93 -24.56 -17.97 20.39
C HIS A 93 -23.33 -18.90 20.42
N GLY A 94 -22.22 -18.48 19.85
CA GLY A 94 -21.00 -18.94 20.44
C GLY A 94 -20.27 -20.07 19.75
N ASP A 95 -20.20 -20.08 18.44
CA ASP A 95 -19.12 -20.84 17.81
C ASP A 95 -17.81 -20.02 17.92
N ASP A 96 -16.79 -20.61 18.56
CA ASP A 96 -15.49 -19.99 18.78
C ASP A 96 -14.83 -19.59 17.46
N THR A 97 -15.17 -20.27 16.35
CA THR A 97 -14.72 -19.89 14.99
C THR A 97 -15.25 -18.53 14.54
N GLY A 98 -16.49 -18.20 14.91
CA GLY A 98 -17.09 -16.89 14.64
C GLY A 98 -16.42 -15.76 15.41
N LYS A 99 -16.14 -15.99 16.69
CA LYS A 99 -15.42 -15.03 17.55
C LYS A 99 -14.00 -14.78 17.05
N LEU A 100 -13.27 -15.85 16.71
CA LEU A 100 -11.94 -15.76 16.14
C LEU A 100 -11.94 -14.99 14.80
N ALA A 101 -12.95 -15.18 13.97
CA ALA A 101 -13.11 -14.44 12.73
C ALA A 101 -13.28 -12.94 13.00
N LEU A 102 -14.13 -12.54 13.96
CA LEU A 102 -14.32 -11.14 14.32
C LEU A 102 -13.03 -10.50 14.85
N VAL A 103 -12.33 -11.17 15.76
CA VAL A 103 -11.06 -10.68 16.31
C VAL A 103 -10.01 -10.54 15.19
N SER A 104 -9.92 -11.51 14.29
CA SER A 104 -8.99 -11.44 13.16
C SER A 104 -9.31 -10.29 12.19
N TRP A 105 -10.60 -10.01 11.94
CA TRP A 105 -11.02 -8.86 11.14
C TRP A 105 -10.64 -7.53 11.79
N LEU A 106 -10.86 -7.38 13.09
CA LEU A 106 -10.47 -6.19 13.85
C LEU A 106 -8.95 -5.99 13.82
N ALA A 107 -8.19 -7.06 14.06
CA ALA A 107 -6.73 -7.01 13.99
C ALA A 107 -6.23 -6.62 12.59
N ALA A 108 -6.80 -7.23 11.53
CA ALA A 108 -6.46 -6.89 10.16
C ALA A 108 -6.79 -5.44 9.82
N LEU A 109 -7.93 -4.93 10.30
CA LEU A 109 -8.32 -3.52 10.10
C LEU A 109 -7.34 -2.56 10.75
N VAL A 110 -6.95 -2.82 12.00
CA VAL A 110 -5.96 -1.99 12.73
C VAL A 110 -4.62 -2.03 12.02
N MET A 111 -4.13 -3.20 11.65
CA MET A 111 -2.85 -3.34 10.96
C MET A 111 -2.85 -2.70 9.57
N ALA A 112 -3.95 -2.83 8.82
CA ALA A 112 -4.10 -2.16 7.53
C ALA A 112 -4.14 -0.64 7.67
N SER A 113 -4.82 -0.12 8.70
CA SER A 113 -4.88 1.31 9.00
C SER A 113 -3.51 1.88 9.35
N LEU A 114 -2.74 1.19 10.20
CA LEU A 114 -1.36 1.58 10.51
C LEU A 114 -0.48 1.56 9.27
N GLY A 115 -0.58 0.53 8.45
CA GLY A 115 0.14 0.44 7.19
C GLY A 115 -0.22 1.57 6.22
N PHE A 116 -1.49 1.97 6.17
CA PHE A 116 -1.94 3.11 5.36
C PHE A 116 -1.37 4.44 5.87
N VAL A 117 -1.35 4.66 7.19
CA VAL A 117 -0.74 5.84 7.81
C VAL A 117 0.76 5.91 7.48
N LEU A 118 1.48 4.80 7.59
CA LEU A 118 2.89 4.73 7.21
C LEU A 118 3.08 5.04 5.72
N LEU A 119 2.23 4.51 4.85
CA LEU A 119 2.31 4.77 3.41
C LEU A 119 2.02 6.24 3.08
N ALA A 120 1.07 6.85 3.77
CA ALA A 120 0.75 8.28 3.63
C ALA A 120 1.91 9.15 4.12
N LYS A 121 2.50 8.79 5.27
CA LYS A 121 3.68 9.47 5.82
C LYS A 121 4.87 9.39 4.85
N ASP A 122 5.21 8.18 4.36
CA ASP A 122 6.30 8.00 3.40
C ASP A 122 6.12 8.87 2.13
N ARG A 123 4.86 9.03 1.69
CA ARG A 123 4.55 9.93 0.55
C ARG A 123 4.74 11.40 0.91
N ALA A 124 4.27 11.81 2.08
CA ALA A 124 4.42 13.19 2.55
C ALA A 124 5.90 13.55 2.73
N ASP A 125 6.68 12.64 3.30
CA ASP A 125 8.12 12.82 3.48
C ASP A 125 8.83 12.94 2.12
N ALA A 126 8.48 12.13 1.13
CA ALA A 126 9.03 12.22 -0.23
C ALA A 126 8.69 13.55 -0.93
N VAL A 127 7.47 14.05 -0.76
CA VAL A 127 7.06 15.37 -1.30
C VAL A 127 7.82 16.49 -0.58
N ASN A 128 7.90 16.44 0.74
CA ASN A 128 8.63 17.42 1.53
C ASN A 128 10.13 17.42 1.18
N GLU A 129 10.72 16.24 0.96
CA GLU A 129 12.10 16.12 0.54
C GLU A 129 12.31 16.72 -0.85
N HIS A 130 11.38 16.53 -1.77
CA HIS A 130 11.43 17.14 -3.10
C HIS A 130 11.31 18.66 -3.01
N LEU A 131 10.38 19.18 -2.23
CA LEU A 131 10.23 20.64 -2.01
C LEU A 131 11.45 21.25 -1.31
N ALA A 132 12.06 20.49 -0.37
CA ALA A 132 13.27 20.93 0.33
C ALA A 132 14.57 20.73 -0.48
N SER A 133 14.50 20.18 -1.70
CA SER A 133 15.67 19.92 -2.55
C SER A 133 16.01 21.05 -3.51
N SER A 134 15.10 21.99 -3.76
CA SER A 134 15.30 23.15 -4.61
C SER A 134 15.33 24.44 -3.78
N ASP A 135 16.06 25.43 -4.27
CA ASP A 135 16.02 26.78 -3.77
C ASP A 135 14.70 27.46 -4.19
N SER A 136 13.99 28.04 -3.23
CA SER A 136 12.65 28.61 -3.45
C SER A 136 12.63 29.83 -4.36
N LEU A 137 13.76 30.52 -4.50
CA LEU A 137 13.87 31.74 -5.30
C LEU A 137 14.26 31.46 -6.75
N THR A 138 15.22 30.55 -6.93
CA THR A 138 15.85 30.29 -8.24
C THR A 138 15.36 29.00 -8.89
N GLY A 139 14.73 28.09 -8.12
CA GLY A 139 14.29 26.78 -8.60
C GLY A 139 15.41 25.78 -8.87
N ILE A 140 16.68 26.17 -8.70
CA ILE A 140 17.84 25.27 -8.87
C ILE A 140 18.02 24.37 -7.65
N ALA A 141 18.80 23.31 -7.80
CA ALA A 141 19.15 22.41 -6.71
C ALA A 141 19.84 23.19 -5.56
N ASN A 142 19.31 23.04 -4.35
CA ASN A 142 19.94 23.64 -3.18
C ASN A 142 21.23 22.88 -2.79
N ARG A 143 21.99 23.45 -1.83
CA ARG A 143 23.25 22.86 -1.36
C ARG A 143 23.11 21.37 -0.97
N ARG A 144 22.01 21.00 -0.32
CA ARG A 144 21.77 19.61 0.11
C ARG A 144 21.64 18.66 -1.09
N GLN A 145 20.83 19.03 -2.06
CA GLN A 145 20.64 18.28 -3.29
C GLN A 145 21.92 18.19 -4.13
N LEU A 146 22.68 19.28 -4.20
CA LEU A 146 23.97 19.31 -4.87
C LEU A 146 24.92 18.28 -4.27
N LEU A 147 25.09 18.26 -2.94
CA LEU A 147 25.98 17.33 -2.26
C LEU A 147 25.55 15.87 -2.46
N GLN A 148 24.25 15.57 -2.41
CA GLN A 148 23.73 14.22 -2.67
C GLN A 148 24.02 13.77 -4.11
N THR A 149 23.79 14.63 -5.08
CA THR A 149 24.07 14.37 -6.50
C THR A 149 25.55 14.15 -6.72
N LEU A 150 26.40 15.03 -6.16
CA LEU A 150 27.85 14.95 -6.26
C LEU A 150 28.37 13.61 -5.70
N THR A 151 27.92 13.22 -4.51
CA THR A 151 28.33 11.94 -3.88
C THR A 151 27.97 10.75 -4.77
N ARG A 152 26.77 10.76 -5.33
CA ARG A 152 26.29 9.69 -6.22
C ARG A 152 27.09 9.63 -7.52
N ASP A 153 27.31 10.79 -8.14
CA ASP A 153 27.95 10.87 -9.46
C ASP A 153 29.43 10.56 -9.39
N VAL A 154 30.14 10.99 -8.32
CA VAL A 154 31.52 10.59 -8.04
C VAL A 154 31.64 9.07 -7.84
N ALA A 155 30.72 8.48 -7.05
CA ALA A 155 30.71 7.04 -6.86
C ALA A 155 30.39 6.26 -8.16
N CYS A 156 29.58 6.84 -9.05
CA CYS A 156 29.29 6.28 -10.36
C CYS A 156 30.50 6.37 -11.29
N ALA A 157 31.14 7.53 -11.38
CA ALA A 157 32.35 7.76 -12.19
C ALA A 157 33.46 6.81 -11.75
N ALA A 158 33.68 6.66 -10.45
CA ALA A 158 34.69 5.72 -9.91
C ALA A 158 34.42 4.27 -10.33
N ARG A 159 33.14 3.83 -10.30
CA ARG A 159 32.79 2.46 -10.72
C ARG A 159 32.96 2.22 -12.22
N LEU A 160 32.68 3.26 -13.02
CA LEU A 160 32.76 3.19 -14.48
C LEU A 160 34.17 3.56 -15.00
N ASN A 161 35.10 3.90 -14.10
CA ASN A 161 36.45 4.40 -14.42
C ASN A 161 36.42 5.59 -15.41
N GLN A 162 35.44 6.50 -15.21
CA GLN A 162 35.28 7.69 -16.04
C GLN A 162 35.76 8.94 -15.30
N PRO A 163 36.34 9.92 -16.02
CA PRO A 163 36.73 11.19 -15.41
C PRO A 163 35.51 11.96 -14.96
N TYR A 164 35.59 12.66 -13.83
CA TYR A 164 34.56 13.53 -13.28
C TYR A 164 35.15 14.88 -12.92
N ALA A 165 34.49 15.96 -13.33
CA ALA A 165 34.91 17.32 -13.03
C ALA A 165 33.77 18.10 -12.35
N VAL A 166 34.14 18.97 -11.43
CA VAL A 166 33.23 19.90 -10.76
C VAL A 166 33.67 21.31 -11.03
N LEU A 167 32.76 22.13 -11.52
CA LEU A 167 32.97 23.56 -11.69
C LEU A 167 32.26 24.32 -10.58
N MET A 168 33.01 25.14 -9.84
CA MET A 168 32.43 26.06 -8.86
C MET A 168 32.53 27.49 -9.42
N VAL A 169 31.37 28.17 -9.42
CA VAL A 169 31.29 29.55 -9.92
C VAL A 169 30.74 30.40 -8.78
N ASP A 170 31.34 31.55 -8.53
CA ASP A 170 30.89 32.56 -7.58
C ASP A 170 30.65 33.90 -8.31
N VAL A 171 29.69 34.68 -7.82
CA VAL A 171 29.35 35.98 -8.39
C VAL A 171 29.99 37.06 -7.54
N ASP A 172 30.95 37.74 -8.12
CA ASP A 172 31.63 38.87 -7.47
C ASP A 172 30.62 39.99 -7.13
N HIS A 173 30.76 40.57 -5.96
CA HIS A 173 29.93 41.70 -5.49
C HIS A 173 28.41 41.42 -5.44
N PHE A 174 27.98 40.17 -5.33
CA PHE A 174 26.56 39.80 -5.29
C PHE A 174 25.75 40.60 -4.26
N LYS A 175 26.35 40.89 -3.10
CA LYS A 175 25.69 41.70 -2.05
C LYS A 175 25.32 43.10 -2.56
N ALA A 176 26.20 43.76 -3.34
CA ALA A 176 25.95 45.09 -3.87
C ALA A 176 24.82 45.12 -4.94
N VAL A 177 24.58 43.98 -5.59
CA VAL A 177 23.47 43.80 -6.54
C VAL A 177 22.18 43.50 -5.82
N ASN A 178 22.21 42.76 -4.73
CA ASN A 178 21.02 42.34 -3.99
C ASN A 178 20.46 43.45 -3.06
N ASP A 179 21.32 44.39 -2.60
CA ASP A 179 20.93 45.48 -1.69
C ASP A 179 20.39 46.72 -2.44
N ARG A 180 20.20 46.66 -3.77
CA ARG A 180 19.54 47.66 -4.58
C ARG A 180 18.07 47.33 -4.81
#